data_62368eb3aa9ba7541bfdd47a1fd647d8
#
_entry.id   62368eb3aa9ba7541bfdd47a1fd647d8
#
_cell.length_a   1.000
_cell.length_b   1.000
_cell.length_c   1.000
_cell.angle_alpha   90.00
_cell.angle_beta   90.00
_cell.angle_gamma   90.00
#
_symmetry.space_group_name_H-M   'P 1'
#
loop_
_entity.id
_entity.type
_entity.pdbx_description
1 polymer ?
#
loop_
_entity_poly.entity_id
_entity_poly.type
_entity_poly.pdbx_seq_one_letter_code
_entity_poly.pdbx_strand_id
1 'polypeptide(L)'
;KTIVVPPPQMVANMRVGNMDGYCVGEPWGARAISDGIGFTATTTQDIWADHPEKVLGCTKAFITQYPNTARALIMAVLEASRYIDDVKNRSSVAKLISDKSYVNAPEQVIQQRFLGNYDNGIGKKWKDAHPMQFYRNGEVSFPYLSDGMWFLTQHKRWGLLKKEVDYLAVAKSINQIDLYKEAATQLNVPIP
;
A
#
# COMPACT_ATOMS: atom_id res chain seq x y z
N LYS A 1 10.98 -17.32 -14.79
CA LYS A 1 11.92 -16.18 -14.76
C LYS A 1 11.17 -14.95 -14.29
N THR A 2 11.72 -14.20 -13.34
CA THR A 2 11.16 -12.93 -12.88
C THR A 2 11.90 -11.75 -13.52
N ILE A 3 11.17 -10.68 -13.80
CA ILE A 3 11.70 -9.41 -14.31
C ILE A 3 11.12 -8.27 -13.47
N VAL A 4 11.84 -7.16 -13.40
CA VAL A 4 11.37 -5.95 -12.71
C VAL A 4 10.78 -5.00 -13.74
N VAL A 5 9.52 -4.63 -13.55
CA VAL A 5 8.79 -3.68 -14.42
C VAL A 5 8.10 -2.66 -13.51
N PRO A 6 8.19 -1.35 -13.81
CA PRO A 6 7.43 -0.35 -13.07
C PRO A 6 5.91 -0.60 -13.17
N PRO A 7 5.15 -0.49 -12.07
CA PRO A 7 3.72 -0.81 -12.04
C PRO A 7 2.89 -0.19 -13.17
N PRO A 8 3.06 1.10 -13.53
CA PRO A 8 2.30 1.70 -14.63
C PRO A 8 2.55 1.05 -16.01
N GLN A 9 3.67 0.35 -16.17
CA GLN A 9 4.05 -0.31 -17.43
C GLN A 9 3.64 -1.78 -17.49
N MET A 10 3.20 -2.39 -16.38
CA MET A 10 2.90 -3.82 -16.31
C MET A 10 1.76 -4.21 -17.26
N VAL A 11 0.69 -3.43 -17.27
CA VAL A 11 -0.48 -3.68 -18.14
C VAL A 11 -0.08 -3.65 -19.62
N ALA A 12 0.72 -2.67 -20.04
CA ALA A 12 1.20 -2.58 -21.42
C ALA A 12 2.13 -3.74 -21.79
N ASN A 13 3.05 -4.13 -20.90
CA ASN A 13 3.95 -5.27 -21.13
C ASN A 13 3.19 -6.60 -21.21
N MET A 14 2.19 -6.80 -20.38
CA MET A 14 1.33 -7.99 -20.47
C MET A 14 0.53 -8.03 -21.78
N ARG A 15 0.00 -6.88 -22.22
CA ARG A 15 -0.74 -6.74 -23.48
C ARG A 15 0.07 -7.21 -24.71
N VAL A 16 1.35 -6.92 -24.74
CA VAL A 16 2.25 -7.28 -25.86
C VAL A 16 2.98 -8.61 -25.65
N GLY A 17 2.64 -9.35 -24.60
CA GLY A 17 3.19 -10.70 -24.35
C GLY A 17 4.62 -10.72 -23.77
N ASN A 18 5.10 -9.60 -23.22
CA ASN A 18 6.42 -9.56 -22.57
C ASN A 18 6.42 -10.20 -21.17
N MET A 19 5.24 -10.48 -20.62
CA MET A 19 5.05 -11.16 -19.33
C MET A 19 3.74 -11.94 -19.31
N ASP A 20 3.74 -13.08 -18.63
CA ASP A 20 2.59 -13.98 -18.49
C ASP A 20 1.69 -13.60 -17.31
N GLY A 21 2.23 -12.89 -16.34
CA GLY A 21 1.51 -12.45 -15.14
C GLY A 21 2.37 -11.56 -14.26
N TYR A 22 1.74 -10.93 -13.27
CA TYR A 22 2.42 -10.06 -12.32
C TYR A 22 1.73 -10.03 -10.96
N CYS A 23 2.47 -9.65 -9.94
CA CYS A 23 1.94 -9.28 -8.63
C CYS A 23 2.23 -7.80 -8.41
N VAL A 24 1.19 -7.01 -8.16
CA VAL A 24 1.30 -5.54 -8.07
C VAL A 24 0.18 -4.98 -7.21
N GLY A 25 0.42 -3.80 -6.62
CA GLY A 25 -0.62 -3.03 -5.94
C GLY A 25 -1.69 -2.52 -6.90
N GLU A 26 -2.92 -2.37 -6.40
CA GLU A 26 -4.00 -1.76 -7.17
C GLU A 26 -3.66 -0.28 -7.55
N PRO A 27 -4.17 0.22 -8.67
CA PRO A 27 -5.28 -0.31 -9.50
C PRO A 27 -4.84 -1.14 -10.72
N TRP A 28 -3.60 -1.59 -10.80
CA TRP A 28 -3.05 -2.18 -12.04
C TRP A 28 -3.63 -3.56 -12.35
N GLY A 29 -3.98 -4.36 -11.33
CA GLY A 29 -4.74 -5.59 -11.51
C GLY A 29 -6.14 -5.32 -12.08
N ALA A 30 -6.87 -4.39 -11.47
CA ALA A 30 -8.17 -3.96 -11.95
C ALA A 30 -8.12 -3.35 -13.36
N ARG A 31 -7.02 -2.65 -13.70
CA ARG A 31 -6.83 -2.09 -15.04
C ARG A 31 -6.67 -3.20 -16.10
N ALA A 32 -5.89 -4.24 -15.83
CA ALA A 32 -5.75 -5.36 -16.77
C ALA A 32 -7.07 -6.05 -17.04
N ILE A 33 -7.90 -6.22 -16.01
CA ILE A 33 -9.26 -6.79 -16.15
C ILE A 33 -10.16 -5.87 -16.98
N SER A 34 -10.17 -4.58 -16.65
CA SER A 34 -10.95 -3.56 -17.38
C SER A 34 -10.58 -3.49 -18.87
N ASP A 35 -9.30 -3.69 -19.18
CA ASP A 35 -8.79 -3.70 -20.54
C ASP A 35 -8.96 -5.07 -21.25
N GLY A 36 -9.51 -6.08 -20.57
CA GLY A 36 -9.75 -7.41 -21.11
C GLY A 36 -8.49 -8.24 -21.43
N ILE A 37 -7.37 -7.95 -20.77
CA ILE A 37 -6.07 -8.59 -21.07
C ILE A 37 -5.58 -9.54 -19.97
N GLY A 38 -6.30 -9.64 -18.86
CA GLY A 38 -5.89 -10.49 -17.76
C GLY A 38 -7.04 -10.80 -16.80
N PHE A 39 -6.75 -11.65 -15.83
CA PHE A 39 -7.65 -12.01 -14.76
C PHE A 39 -6.91 -12.07 -13.42
N THR A 40 -7.65 -11.91 -12.32
CA THR A 40 -7.10 -12.06 -10.97
C THR A 40 -7.11 -13.54 -10.58
N ALA A 41 -5.95 -14.14 -10.40
CA ALA A 41 -5.80 -15.49 -9.91
C ALA A 41 -6.12 -15.59 -8.41
N THR A 42 -5.60 -14.65 -7.61
CA THR A 42 -5.85 -14.49 -6.18
C THR A 42 -5.54 -13.07 -5.73
N THR A 43 -6.06 -12.67 -4.58
CA THR A 43 -5.69 -11.41 -3.92
C THR A 43 -4.79 -11.69 -2.72
N THR A 44 -4.02 -10.69 -2.30
CA THR A 44 -3.22 -10.80 -1.09
C THR A 44 -4.10 -10.89 0.16
N GLN A 45 -5.32 -10.33 0.12
CA GLN A 45 -6.32 -10.50 1.17
C GLN A 45 -6.75 -11.95 1.37
N ASP A 46 -6.85 -12.74 0.28
CA ASP A 46 -7.13 -14.18 0.35
C ASP A 46 -5.99 -14.99 1.00
N ILE A 47 -4.75 -14.47 0.91
CA ILE A 47 -3.55 -15.12 1.45
C ILE A 47 -3.32 -14.73 2.90
N TRP A 48 -3.44 -13.46 3.21
CA TRP A 48 -3.23 -12.87 4.53
C TRP A 48 -4.12 -11.63 4.70
N ALA A 49 -5.23 -11.82 5.40
CA ALA A 49 -6.19 -10.75 5.65
C ALA A 49 -5.55 -9.58 6.42
N ASP A 50 -5.87 -8.36 6.01
CA ASP A 50 -5.42 -7.11 6.64
C ASP A 50 -3.89 -6.97 6.75
N HIS A 51 -3.16 -7.53 5.78
CA HIS A 51 -1.70 -7.48 5.76
C HIS A 51 -1.16 -6.05 5.61
N PRO A 52 0.08 -5.77 6.12
CA PRO A 52 0.75 -4.50 5.87
C PRO A 52 1.09 -4.35 4.38
N GLU A 53 1.05 -3.12 3.88
CA GLU A 53 1.30 -2.83 2.47
C GLU A 53 2.38 -1.75 2.33
N LYS A 54 2.08 -0.58 1.80
CA LYS A 54 3.07 0.49 1.57
C LYS A 54 3.43 1.22 2.85
N VAL A 55 4.64 1.78 2.86
CA VAL A 55 5.14 2.61 3.95
C VAL A 55 5.57 3.98 3.44
N LEU A 56 5.48 5.00 4.28
CA LEU A 56 6.18 6.26 4.08
C LEU A 56 7.65 6.06 4.45
N GLY A 57 8.52 5.95 3.46
CA GLY A 57 9.95 5.74 3.66
C GLY A 57 10.76 6.99 3.38
N CYS A 58 11.78 7.23 4.21
CA CYS A 58 12.76 8.28 4.00
C CYS A 58 14.14 7.86 4.52
N THR A 59 15.18 8.62 4.17
CA THR A 59 16.52 8.35 4.66
C THR A 59 16.68 8.79 6.11
N LYS A 60 17.57 8.11 6.85
CA LYS A 60 17.95 8.53 8.20
C LYS A 60 18.48 9.98 8.22
N ALA A 61 19.28 10.34 7.22
CA ALA A 61 19.80 11.71 7.09
C ALA A 61 18.66 12.75 7.01
N PHE A 62 17.60 12.47 6.24
CA PHE A 62 16.45 13.36 6.14
C PHE A 62 15.77 13.57 7.50
N ILE A 63 15.48 12.49 8.23
CA ILE A 63 14.84 12.58 9.56
C ILE A 63 15.72 13.36 10.54
N THR A 64 17.05 13.11 10.53
CA THR A 64 17.97 13.78 11.43
C THR A 64 18.08 15.28 11.13
N GLN A 65 18.11 15.64 9.84
CA GLN A 65 18.28 17.04 9.42
C GLN A 65 16.96 17.84 9.47
N TYR A 66 15.84 17.17 9.19
CA TYR A 66 14.53 17.83 9.07
C TYR A 66 13.43 17.14 9.90
N PRO A 67 13.60 16.99 11.23
CA PRO A 67 12.65 16.23 12.06
C PRO A 67 11.23 16.83 12.05
N ASN A 68 11.12 18.15 12.03
CA ASN A 68 9.82 18.84 11.96
C ASN A 68 9.11 18.57 10.61
N THR A 69 9.86 18.55 9.51
CA THR A 69 9.29 18.22 8.19
C THR A 69 8.85 16.75 8.14
N ALA A 70 9.66 15.84 8.67
CA ALA A 70 9.31 14.42 8.75
C ALA A 70 8.01 14.21 9.56
N ARG A 71 7.87 14.87 10.72
CA ARG A 71 6.64 14.85 11.51
C ARG A 71 5.45 15.43 10.75
N ALA A 72 5.61 16.57 10.09
CA ALA A 72 4.55 17.19 9.30
C ALA A 72 4.09 16.28 8.15
N LEU A 73 4.99 15.54 7.51
CA LEU A 73 4.63 14.54 6.50
C LEU A 73 3.80 13.40 7.09
N ILE A 74 4.16 12.89 8.27
CA ILE A 74 3.35 11.86 8.96
C ILE A 74 1.97 12.42 9.28
N MET A 75 1.88 13.65 9.78
CA MET A 75 0.60 14.30 10.07
C MET A 75 -0.26 14.41 8.80
N ALA A 76 0.31 14.86 7.68
CA ALA A 76 -0.40 14.96 6.41
C ALA A 76 -0.91 13.58 5.92
N VAL A 77 -0.12 12.52 6.06
CA VAL A 77 -0.54 11.16 5.74
C VAL A 77 -1.69 10.69 6.64
N LEU A 78 -1.62 10.95 7.95
CA LEU A 78 -2.68 10.60 8.89
C LEU A 78 -4.00 11.32 8.59
N GLU A 79 -3.94 12.63 8.28
CA GLU A 79 -5.14 13.40 7.90
C GLU A 79 -5.74 12.91 6.58
N ALA A 80 -4.90 12.67 5.57
CA ALA A 80 -5.33 12.13 4.29
C ALA A 80 -5.94 10.72 4.44
N SER A 81 -5.33 9.88 5.27
CA SER A 81 -5.81 8.52 5.56
C SER A 81 -7.18 8.55 6.25
N ARG A 82 -7.36 9.43 7.25
CA ARG A 82 -8.65 9.65 7.92
C ARG A 82 -9.72 10.17 6.95
N TYR A 83 -9.35 11.07 6.05
CA TYR A 83 -10.25 11.61 5.05
C TYR A 83 -10.74 10.55 4.07
N ILE A 84 -9.84 9.70 3.55
CA ILE A 84 -10.19 8.67 2.54
C ILE A 84 -10.90 7.47 3.17
N ASP A 85 -10.75 7.20 4.46
CA ASP A 85 -11.48 6.11 5.14
C ASP A 85 -12.98 6.42 5.28
N ASP A 86 -13.39 7.69 5.26
CA ASP A 86 -14.79 8.03 5.09
C ASP A 86 -15.23 7.70 3.64
N VAL A 87 -16.08 6.67 3.51
CA VAL A 87 -16.53 6.11 2.21
C VAL A 87 -17.10 7.17 1.28
N LYS A 88 -17.77 8.22 1.83
CA LYS A 88 -18.32 9.33 1.00
C LYS A 88 -17.24 10.16 0.28
N ASN A 89 -16.02 10.17 0.78
CA ASN A 89 -14.93 10.90 0.15
C ASN A 89 -14.21 10.08 -0.93
N ARG A 90 -14.37 8.76 -0.95
CA ARG A 90 -13.61 7.84 -1.82
C ARG A 90 -13.81 8.13 -3.30
N SER A 91 -15.00 8.49 -3.72
CA SER A 91 -15.28 8.84 -5.13
C SER A 91 -14.54 10.11 -5.55
N SER A 92 -14.54 11.17 -4.72
CA SER A 92 -13.81 12.40 -5.02
C SER A 92 -12.31 12.20 -5.03
N VAL A 93 -11.78 11.36 -4.12
CA VAL A 93 -10.36 11.01 -4.11
C VAL A 93 -10.00 10.18 -5.34
N ALA A 94 -10.83 9.20 -5.74
CA ALA A 94 -10.61 8.43 -6.97
C ALA A 94 -10.50 9.32 -8.19
N LYS A 95 -11.39 10.31 -8.32
CA LYS A 95 -11.35 11.32 -9.37
C LYS A 95 -10.06 12.14 -9.33
N LEU A 96 -9.67 12.63 -8.15
CA LEU A 96 -8.43 13.41 -7.98
C LEU A 96 -7.20 12.62 -8.42
N ILE A 97 -7.03 11.39 -7.93
CA ILE A 97 -5.83 10.61 -8.19
C ILE A 97 -5.82 9.92 -9.56
N SER A 98 -6.94 9.94 -10.30
CA SER A 98 -6.99 9.44 -11.68
C SER A 98 -6.22 10.34 -12.65
N ASP A 99 -5.95 11.58 -12.28
CA ASP A 99 -5.18 12.52 -13.09
C ASP A 99 -3.77 11.99 -13.37
N LYS A 100 -3.23 12.38 -14.54
CA LYS A 100 -1.90 11.98 -15.02
C LYS A 100 -0.74 12.38 -14.08
N SER A 101 -0.96 13.37 -13.25
CA SER A 101 0.02 13.84 -12.25
C SER A 101 0.11 12.90 -11.03
N TYR A 102 -0.80 11.95 -10.90
CA TYR A 102 -0.89 11.00 -9.77
C TYR A 102 -0.83 9.55 -10.26
N VAL A 103 -1.91 8.79 -10.07
CA VAL A 103 -1.96 7.36 -10.43
C VAL A 103 -2.07 7.14 -11.93
N ASN A 104 -2.71 8.06 -12.66
CA ASN A 104 -2.90 7.97 -14.10
C ASN A 104 -3.57 6.66 -14.54
N ALA A 105 -4.66 6.31 -13.89
CA ALA A 105 -5.52 5.18 -14.25
C ALA A 105 -6.98 5.66 -14.32
N PRO A 106 -7.88 4.98 -15.07
CA PRO A 106 -9.26 5.42 -15.19
C PRO A 106 -9.95 5.57 -13.84
N GLU A 107 -10.63 6.68 -13.62
CA GLU A 107 -11.34 7.00 -12.38
C GLU A 107 -12.22 5.84 -11.91
N GLN A 108 -13.01 5.26 -12.82
CA GLN A 108 -13.91 4.17 -12.50
C GLN A 108 -13.18 2.93 -11.98
N VAL A 109 -12.01 2.63 -12.51
CA VAL A 109 -11.19 1.48 -12.07
C VAL A 109 -10.70 1.68 -10.64
N ILE A 110 -10.23 2.89 -10.32
CA ILE A 110 -9.78 3.26 -8.98
C ILE A 110 -10.97 3.23 -8.01
N GLN A 111 -12.09 3.87 -8.40
CA GLN A 111 -13.28 3.98 -7.58
C GLN A 111 -13.85 2.61 -7.18
N GLN A 112 -13.92 1.66 -8.10
CA GLN A 112 -14.43 0.32 -7.79
C GLN A 112 -13.60 -0.34 -6.70
N ARG A 113 -12.27 -0.24 -6.75
CA ARG A 113 -11.39 -0.80 -5.72
C ARG A 113 -11.53 -0.09 -4.38
N PHE A 114 -11.65 1.23 -4.36
CA PHE A 114 -11.91 2.00 -3.14
C PHE A 114 -13.24 1.65 -2.47
N LEU A 115 -14.24 1.29 -3.26
CA LEU A 115 -15.55 0.88 -2.76
C LEU A 115 -15.64 -0.62 -2.43
N GLY A 116 -14.55 -1.37 -2.62
CA GLY A 116 -14.50 -2.81 -2.36
C GLY A 116 -15.22 -3.67 -3.41
N ASN A 117 -15.51 -3.13 -4.58
CA ASN A 117 -16.12 -3.89 -5.67
C ASN A 117 -15.04 -4.56 -6.50
N TYR A 118 -15.08 -5.89 -6.52
CA TYR A 118 -14.11 -6.72 -7.22
C TYR A 118 -14.74 -7.50 -8.37
N ASP A 119 -13.96 -7.66 -9.42
CA ASP A 119 -14.22 -8.53 -10.56
C ASP A 119 -12.90 -9.27 -10.84
N ASN A 120 -12.94 -10.59 -10.96
CA ASN A 120 -11.73 -11.35 -11.28
C ASN A 120 -11.44 -11.47 -12.79
N GLY A 121 -12.32 -10.95 -13.64
CA GLY A 121 -12.17 -11.00 -15.10
C GLY A 121 -12.59 -12.31 -15.77
N ILE A 122 -12.99 -13.31 -14.99
CA ILE A 122 -13.43 -14.65 -15.47
C ILE A 122 -14.76 -15.07 -14.83
N GLY A 123 -15.65 -14.11 -14.60
CA GLY A 123 -17.05 -14.37 -14.21
C GLY A 123 -17.35 -14.27 -12.73
N LYS A 124 -16.38 -14.15 -11.82
CA LYS A 124 -16.63 -13.94 -10.39
C LYS A 124 -16.56 -12.45 -10.04
N LYS A 125 -17.69 -11.94 -9.50
CA LYS A 125 -17.76 -10.57 -8.95
C LYS A 125 -18.18 -10.65 -7.49
N TRP A 126 -17.57 -9.81 -6.65
CA TRP A 126 -17.93 -9.74 -5.23
C TRP A 126 -17.69 -8.36 -4.66
N LYS A 127 -18.33 -8.09 -3.53
CA LYS A 127 -17.96 -6.98 -2.67
C LYS A 127 -17.11 -7.51 -1.54
N ASP A 128 -15.92 -6.95 -1.37
CA ASP A 128 -15.02 -7.34 -0.29
C ASP A 128 -15.62 -6.86 1.05
N ALA A 129 -15.72 -7.77 2.01
CA ALA A 129 -16.11 -7.45 3.37
C ALA A 129 -15.03 -6.64 4.10
N HIS A 130 -13.78 -6.77 3.66
CA HIS A 130 -12.62 -6.07 4.18
C HIS A 130 -11.97 -5.22 3.07
N PRO A 131 -12.64 -4.13 2.61
CA PRO A 131 -12.09 -3.29 1.57
C PRO A 131 -10.84 -2.56 2.08
N MET A 132 -10.07 -1.98 1.16
CA MET A 132 -8.89 -1.18 1.47
C MET A 132 -9.15 -0.20 2.60
N GLN A 133 -8.34 -0.26 3.66
CA GLN A 133 -8.39 0.64 4.82
C GLN A 133 -7.11 1.48 4.86
N PHE A 134 -7.26 2.73 5.25
CA PHE A 134 -6.14 3.68 5.28
C PHE A 134 -5.88 4.21 6.69
N TYR A 135 -6.89 4.24 7.55
CA TYR A 135 -6.80 4.90 8.86
C TYR A 135 -7.15 3.99 10.04
N ARG A 136 -8.37 3.45 10.09
CA ARG A 136 -8.88 2.61 11.20
C ARG A 136 -8.41 3.11 12.58
N ASN A 137 -8.78 4.34 12.93
CA ASN A 137 -8.40 5.01 14.19
C ASN A 137 -6.87 5.09 14.43
N GLY A 138 -6.07 5.22 13.38
CA GLY A 138 -4.61 5.28 13.46
C GLY A 138 -3.89 3.93 13.40
N GLU A 139 -4.60 2.82 13.56
CA GLU A 139 -4.00 1.48 13.57
C GLU A 139 -3.30 1.15 12.25
N VAL A 140 -3.88 1.53 11.10
CA VAL A 140 -3.32 1.18 9.77
C VAL A 140 -1.95 1.81 9.53
N SER A 141 -1.76 3.06 9.98
CA SER A 141 -0.52 3.80 9.74
C SER A 141 0.51 3.64 10.85
N PHE A 142 0.16 2.92 11.93
CA PHE A 142 1.11 2.71 13.04
C PHE A 142 2.27 1.80 12.59
N PRO A 143 3.54 2.19 12.85
CA PRO A 143 4.69 1.42 12.39
C PRO A 143 5.00 0.24 13.33
N TYR A 144 4.20 -0.82 13.26
CA TYR A 144 4.37 -2.01 14.10
C TYR A 144 5.74 -2.67 13.90
N LEU A 145 6.42 -2.98 15.00
CA LEU A 145 7.69 -3.70 14.94
C LEU A 145 7.54 -5.12 14.38
N SER A 146 6.39 -5.74 14.64
CA SER A 146 6.04 -7.07 14.12
C SER A 146 6.11 -7.13 12.60
N ASP A 147 5.65 -6.09 11.91
CA ASP A 147 5.65 -6.03 10.44
C ASP A 147 7.09 -6.00 9.91
N GLY A 148 7.93 -5.14 10.49
CA GLY A 148 9.36 -5.07 10.14
C GLY A 148 10.07 -6.40 10.40
N MET A 149 9.82 -7.05 11.54
CA MET A 149 10.37 -8.36 11.88
C MET A 149 9.91 -9.43 10.88
N TRP A 150 8.61 -9.45 10.52
CA TRP A 150 8.08 -10.40 9.54
C TRP A 150 8.78 -10.24 8.18
N PHE A 151 8.93 -9.01 7.67
CA PHE A 151 9.64 -8.78 6.42
C PHE A 151 11.09 -9.26 6.47
N LEU A 152 11.80 -9.06 7.58
CA LEU A 152 13.15 -9.59 7.77
C LEU A 152 13.19 -11.12 7.72
N THR A 153 12.21 -11.82 8.32
CA THR A 153 12.11 -13.28 8.20
C THR A 153 11.90 -13.72 6.76
N GLN A 154 11.08 -12.99 5.98
CA GLN A 154 10.89 -13.30 4.55
C GLN A 154 12.16 -13.01 3.75
N HIS A 155 12.86 -11.92 4.01
CA HIS A 155 14.16 -11.64 3.38
C HIS A 155 15.18 -12.74 3.66
N LYS A 156 15.20 -13.27 4.88
CA LYS A 156 16.05 -14.43 5.23
C LYS A 156 15.59 -15.69 4.47
N ARG A 157 14.30 -16.00 4.49
CA ARG A 157 13.70 -17.17 3.83
C ARG A 157 14.03 -17.21 2.33
N TRP A 158 13.97 -16.08 1.66
CA TRP A 158 14.20 -15.98 0.21
C TRP A 158 15.65 -15.67 -0.16
N GLY A 159 16.58 -15.71 0.82
CA GLY A 159 17.99 -15.52 0.59
C GLY A 159 18.42 -14.10 0.22
N LEU A 160 17.57 -13.11 0.44
CA LEU A 160 17.91 -11.69 0.27
C LEU A 160 18.77 -11.19 1.42
N LEU A 161 18.51 -11.65 2.65
CA LEU A 161 19.32 -11.38 3.83
C LEU A 161 20.36 -12.48 4.01
N LYS A 162 21.63 -12.16 3.73
CA LYS A 162 22.74 -13.14 3.76
C LYS A 162 23.31 -13.38 5.16
N LYS A 163 23.22 -12.36 6.05
CA LYS A 163 23.76 -12.40 7.40
C LYS A 163 22.65 -12.61 8.42
N GLU A 164 23.00 -13.20 9.57
CA GLU A 164 22.11 -13.17 10.73
C GLU A 164 22.11 -11.77 11.32
N VAL A 165 20.93 -11.30 11.69
CA VAL A 165 20.73 -9.99 12.33
C VAL A 165 19.71 -10.13 13.46
N ASP A 166 19.80 -9.26 14.44
CA ASP A 166 18.74 -9.09 15.43
C ASP A 166 17.55 -8.36 14.77
N TYR A 167 16.49 -9.09 14.46
CA TYR A 167 15.31 -8.56 13.77
C TYR A 167 14.63 -7.46 14.57
N LEU A 168 14.56 -7.60 15.90
CA LEU A 168 13.96 -6.59 16.75
C LEU A 168 14.78 -5.31 16.77
N ALA A 169 16.09 -5.42 16.88
CA ALA A 169 16.98 -4.26 16.86
C ALA A 169 16.91 -3.53 15.52
N VAL A 170 16.88 -4.27 14.41
CA VAL A 170 16.72 -3.67 13.06
C VAL A 170 15.35 -2.99 12.95
N ALA A 171 14.25 -3.65 13.32
CA ALA A 171 12.91 -3.06 13.27
C ALA A 171 12.83 -1.78 14.11
N LYS A 172 13.34 -1.78 15.34
CA LYS A 172 13.42 -0.60 16.21
C LYS A 172 14.24 0.55 15.60
N SER A 173 15.28 0.25 14.84
CA SER A 173 16.12 1.28 14.21
C SER A 173 15.48 1.92 12.98
N ILE A 174 14.53 1.24 12.34
CA ILE A 174 13.88 1.68 11.11
C ILE A 174 12.53 2.31 11.41
N ASN A 175 11.68 1.65 12.21
CA ASN A 175 10.32 2.10 12.50
C ASN A 175 10.35 3.30 13.44
N GLN A 176 9.87 4.44 12.97
CA GLN A 176 9.93 5.72 13.69
C GLN A 176 8.70 5.89 14.60
N ILE A 177 8.58 5.01 15.61
CA ILE A 177 7.41 4.95 16.52
C ILE A 177 7.26 6.26 17.29
N ASP A 178 8.34 6.81 17.83
CA ASP A 178 8.26 8.04 18.65
C ASP A 178 7.83 9.23 17.79
N LEU A 179 8.37 9.37 16.59
CA LEU A 179 7.96 10.41 15.65
C LEU A 179 6.49 10.27 15.23
N TYR A 180 6.02 9.02 15.04
CA TYR A 180 4.60 8.75 14.80
C TYR A 180 3.73 9.18 15.99
N LYS A 181 4.12 8.81 17.21
CA LYS A 181 3.39 9.18 18.43
C LYS A 181 3.27 10.70 18.62
N GLU A 182 4.34 11.44 18.36
CA GLU A 182 4.31 12.90 18.37
C GLU A 182 3.29 13.46 17.36
N ALA A 183 3.31 12.97 16.13
CA ALA A 183 2.38 13.38 15.08
C ALA A 183 0.92 13.01 15.44
N ALA A 184 0.69 11.79 15.89
CA ALA A 184 -0.62 11.28 16.29
C ALA A 184 -1.21 12.08 17.45
N THR A 185 -0.40 12.41 18.47
CA THR A 185 -0.82 13.23 19.61
C THR A 185 -1.28 14.62 19.17
N GLN A 186 -0.54 15.27 18.25
CA GLN A 186 -0.91 16.60 17.75
C GLN A 186 -2.23 16.59 16.96
N LEU A 187 -2.59 15.47 16.35
CA LEU A 187 -3.84 15.30 15.58
C LEU A 187 -4.97 14.64 16.39
N ASN A 188 -4.76 14.37 17.67
CA ASN A 188 -5.69 13.61 18.52
C ASN A 188 -6.04 12.25 17.87
N VAL A 189 -5.05 11.57 17.28
CA VAL A 189 -5.17 10.22 16.75
C VAL A 189 -4.84 9.23 17.85
N PRO A 190 -5.68 8.21 18.11
CA PRO A 190 -5.36 7.15 19.06
C PRO A 190 -4.04 6.45 18.72
N ILE A 191 -3.32 6.04 19.74
CA ILE A 191 -2.08 5.26 19.60
C ILE A 191 -2.41 3.84 20.01
N PRO A 192 -2.20 2.84 19.11
CA PRO A 192 -2.48 1.43 19.40
C PRO A 192 -1.58 0.86 20.50
#